data_2b2dede6a41a70156ccbff7e0a03b500
#
_entry.id   2b2dede6a41a70156ccbff7e0a03b500
#
_cell.length_a   1.000
_cell.length_b   1.000
_cell.length_c   1.000
_cell.angle_alpha   90.00
_cell.angle_beta   90.00
_cell.angle_gamma   90.00
#
_symmetry.space_group_name_H-M   'P 1'
#
loop_
_entity.id
_entity.type
_entity.pdbx_description
1 polymer ?
#
loop_
_entity_poly.entity_id
_entity_poly.type
_entity_poly.pdbx_seq_one_letter_code
_entity_poly.pdbx_strand_id
1 'polypeptide(L)' 'VEALKSGHVRGAGLDVTPREPLPADSDLWRLPNVVMTPHTAGASQFRASRNLERFISNVEKFRQNLPLDGIINKIEGY' A
#
# COMPACT_ATOMS: atom_id res chain seq x y z
N VAL A 1 -12.53 2.08 12.74
CA VAL A 1 -12.51 2.97 13.90
C VAL A 1 -13.31 2.37 15.04
N GLU A 2 -14.59 2.00 14.83
CA GLU A 2 -15.47 1.50 15.89
C GLU A 2 -14.94 0.26 16.61
N ALA A 3 -14.37 -0.70 15.88
CA ALA A 3 -13.76 -1.89 16.47
C ALA A 3 -12.56 -1.57 17.39
N LEU A 4 -11.83 -0.50 17.10
CA LEU A 4 -10.74 -0.02 17.96
C LEU A 4 -11.26 0.70 19.19
N LYS A 5 -12.31 1.51 19.03
CA LYS A 5 -12.96 2.23 20.15
C LYS A 5 -13.63 1.28 21.15
N SER A 6 -14.28 0.25 20.64
CA SER A 6 -14.96 -0.75 21.48
C SER A 6 -14.00 -1.74 22.14
N GLY A 7 -12.71 -1.75 21.75
CA GLY A 7 -11.74 -2.73 22.21
C GLY A 7 -11.86 -4.11 21.55
N HIS A 8 -12.77 -4.28 20.60
CA HIS A 8 -12.86 -5.52 19.81
C HIS A 8 -11.56 -5.79 19.07
N VAL A 9 -10.95 -4.76 18.49
CA VAL A 9 -9.58 -4.78 17.98
C VAL A 9 -8.69 -4.07 18.99
N ARG A 10 -7.69 -4.77 19.50
CA ARG A 10 -6.84 -4.30 20.59
C ARG A 10 -5.97 -3.12 20.22
N GLY A 11 -5.53 -3.06 18.98
CA GLY A 11 -4.71 -1.99 18.43
C GLY A 11 -4.49 -2.18 16.94
N ALA A 12 -4.00 -1.14 16.26
CA ALA A 12 -3.70 -1.18 14.84
C ALA A 12 -2.41 -0.43 14.50
N GLY A 13 -1.64 -0.98 13.55
CA GLY A 13 -0.59 -0.29 12.81
C GLY A 13 -1.10 -0.01 11.40
N LEU A 14 -1.15 1.24 11.00
CA LEU A 14 -1.70 1.68 9.72
C LEU A 14 -0.66 2.48 8.94
N ASP A 15 -0.36 2.05 7.73
CA ASP A 15 0.45 2.83 6.79
C ASP A 15 -0.40 3.52 5.73
N VAL A 16 -1.65 3.05 5.56
CA VAL A 16 -2.62 3.56 4.59
C VAL A 16 -3.97 3.80 5.25
N THR A 17 -4.72 4.75 4.72
CA THR A 17 -6.08 5.05 5.18
C THR A 17 -7.03 5.16 3.98
N PRO A 18 -8.36 4.93 4.16
CA PRO A 18 -9.32 4.97 3.07
C PRO A 18 -9.37 6.31 2.32
N ARG A 19 -8.99 7.40 3.00
CA ARG A 19 -8.84 8.73 2.41
C ARG A 19 -7.49 9.29 2.80
N GLU A 20 -6.71 9.68 1.82
CA GLU A 20 -5.39 10.29 2.00
C GLU A 20 -5.31 11.65 1.27
N PRO A 21 -4.77 12.68 1.95
CA PRO A 21 -4.35 12.72 3.34
C PRO A 21 -5.50 12.43 4.32
N LEU A 22 -5.19 11.79 5.46
CA LEU A 22 -6.18 11.53 6.50
C LEU A 22 -6.76 12.86 7.01
N PRO A 23 -8.10 13.04 7.00
CA PRO A 23 -8.73 14.27 7.50
C PRO A 23 -8.30 14.61 8.92
N ALA A 24 -8.13 15.89 9.20
CA ALA A 24 -7.64 16.38 10.50
C ALA A 24 -8.61 16.07 11.66
N ASP A 25 -9.89 15.90 11.37
CA ASP A 25 -10.95 15.54 12.32
C ASP A 25 -11.12 14.03 12.52
N SER A 26 -10.30 13.22 11.85
CA SER A 26 -10.37 11.76 11.98
C SER A 26 -10.08 11.31 13.43
N ASP A 27 -10.94 10.43 13.94
CA ASP A 27 -10.75 9.80 15.25
C ASP A 27 -9.44 8.99 15.34
N LEU A 28 -8.92 8.50 14.23
CA LEU A 28 -7.66 7.74 14.20
C LEU A 28 -6.49 8.52 14.82
N TRP A 29 -6.49 9.87 14.71
CA TRP A 29 -5.47 10.73 15.32
C TRP A 29 -5.47 10.71 16.87
N ARG A 30 -6.60 10.34 17.46
CA ARG A 30 -6.83 10.44 18.92
C ARG A 30 -6.84 9.08 19.62
N LEU A 31 -6.85 7.99 18.85
CA LEU A 31 -6.89 6.65 19.44
C LEU A 31 -5.51 6.24 19.96
N PRO A 32 -5.38 5.96 21.29
CA PRO A 32 -4.10 5.63 21.91
C PRO A 32 -3.56 4.25 21.49
N ASN A 33 -4.39 3.42 20.91
CA ASN A 33 -4.09 2.08 20.43
C ASN A 33 -3.85 2.02 18.93
N VAL A 34 -3.53 3.16 18.28
CA VAL A 34 -3.22 3.25 16.84
C VAL A 34 -1.84 3.85 16.65
N VAL A 35 -1.04 3.21 15.82
CA VAL A 35 0.23 3.74 15.30
C VAL A 35 0.07 3.93 13.80
N MET A 36 0.43 5.11 13.31
CA MET A 36 0.34 5.42 11.89
C MET A 36 1.70 5.82 11.30
N THR A 37 1.95 5.39 10.07
CA THR A 37 3.04 5.85 9.23
C THR A 37 2.47 6.52 7.97
N PRO A 38 3.20 7.47 7.34
CA PRO A 38 2.66 8.29 6.26
C PRO A 38 2.80 7.61 4.88
N HIS A 39 2.20 6.42 4.71
CA HIS A 39 2.18 5.64 3.46
C HIS A 39 3.59 5.37 2.90
N THR A 40 4.45 4.85 3.76
CA THR A 40 5.88 4.63 3.44
C THR A 40 6.27 3.17 3.28
N ALA A 41 5.34 2.23 3.38
CA ALA A 41 5.62 0.79 3.29
C ALA A 41 6.29 0.40 1.95
N GLY A 42 6.01 1.14 0.87
CA GLY A 42 6.70 0.97 -0.41
C GLY A 42 8.12 1.54 -0.46
N ALA A 43 8.56 2.30 0.54
CA ALA A 43 9.89 2.88 0.60
C ALA A 43 10.90 1.81 1.07
N SER A 44 11.71 1.32 0.15
CA SER A 44 12.75 0.32 0.40
C SER A 44 14.02 0.73 -0.36
N GLN A 45 15.18 0.50 0.26
CA GLN A 45 16.48 0.68 -0.41
C GLN A 45 16.62 -0.14 -1.70
N PHE A 46 15.86 -1.23 -1.82
CA PHE A 46 15.85 -2.10 -2.99
C PHE A 46 14.74 -1.77 -4.01
N ARG A 47 13.90 -0.77 -3.74
CA ARG A 47 12.75 -0.44 -4.60
C ARG A 47 13.17 -0.10 -6.02
N ALA A 48 14.18 0.75 -6.17
CA ALA A 48 14.65 1.20 -7.48
C ALA A 48 15.19 0.03 -8.32
N SER A 49 16.06 -0.81 -7.75
CA SER A 49 16.63 -1.96 -8.45
C SER A 49 15.55 -2.98 -8.84
N ARG A 50 14.66 -3.34 -7.92
CA ARG A 50 13.57 -4.28 -8.20
C ARG A 50 12.59 -3.78 -9.26
N ASN A 51 12.27 -2.50 -9.25
CA ASN A 51 11.43 -1.91 -10.28
C ASN A 51 12.12 -1.92 -11.65
N LEU A 52 13.41 -1.60 -11.69
CA LEU A 52 14.19 -1.63 -12.93
C LEU A 52 14.30 -3.06 -13.48
N GLU A 53 14.61 -4.04 -12.63
CA GLU A 53 14.68 -5.46 -13.02
C GLU A 53 13.35 -5.94 -13.61
N ARG A 54 12.23 -5.63 -12.96
CA ARG A 54 10.89 -5.97 -13.48
C ARG A 54 10.60 -5.27 -14.80
N PHE A 55 10.97 -4.01 -14.91
CA PHE A 55 10.77 -3.25 -16.15
C PHE A 55 11.56 -3.86 -17.29
N ILE A 56 12.85 -4.15 -17.11
CA ILE A 56 13.70 -4.79 -18.12
C ILE A 56 13.13 -6.15 -18.52
N SER A 57 12.76 -6.98 -17.54
CA SER A 57 12.14 -8.29 -17.78
C SER A 57 10.85 -8.16 -18.62
N ASN A 58 10.01 -7.19 -18.30
CA ASN A 58 8.76 -6.97 -19.05
C ASN A 58 9.01 -6.44 -20.47
N VAL A 59 10.02 -5.59 -20.69
CA VAL A 59 10.41 -5.16 -22.03
C VAL A 59 10.84 -6.37 -22.89
N GLU A 60 11.63 -7.27 -22.31
CA GLU A 60 12.07 -8.48 -23.00
C GLU A 60 10.90 -9.42 -23.35
N LYS A 61 9.99 -9.63 -22.37
CA LYS A 61 8.75 -10.39 -22.58
C LYS A 61 7.86 -9.76 -23.67
N PHE A 62 7.73 -8.43 -23.65
CA PHE A 62 6.95 -7.70 -24.64
C PHE A 62 7.51 -7.92 -26.06
N ARG A 63 8.84 -7.84 -26.23
CA ARG A 63 9.50 -8.10 -27.52
C ARG A 63 9.28 -9.51 -28.04
N GLN A 64 9.08 -10.48 -27.14
CA GLN A 64 8.86 -11.89 -27.45
C GLN A 64 7.38 -12.27 -27.53
N ASN A 65 6.45 -11.32 -27.39
CA ASN A 65 5.01 -11.54 -27.27
C ASN A 65 4.63 -12.52 -26.14
N LEU A 66 5.40 -12.49 -25.03
CA LEU A 66 5.13 -13.27 -23.84
C LEU A 66 4.25 -12.47 -22.85
N PRO A 67 3.52 -13.16 -21.96
CA PRO A 67 2.76 -12.49 -20.90
C PRO A 67 3.65 -11.64 -19.99
N LEU A 68 3.18 -10.43 -19.66
CA LEU A 68 3.89 -9.53 -18.76
C LEU A 68 3.62 -9.89 -17.28
N ASP A 69 4.58 -9.56 -16.41
CA ASP A 69 4.42 -9.73 -14.98
C ASP A 69 3.76 -8.50 -14.35
N GLY A 70 2.88 -8.72 -13.38
CA GLY A 70 2.26 -7.66 -12.61
C GLY A 70 1.22 -6.85 -13.40
N ILE A 71 0.49 -7.52 -14.29
CA ILE A 71 -0.65 -6.91 -14.98
C ILE A 71 -1.75 -6.62 -13.96
N ILE A 72 -2.19 -5.36 -13.94
CA ILE A 72 -3.29 -4.92 -13.08
C ILE A 72 -4.62 -5.33 -13.70
N ASN A 73 -5.47 -5.97 -12.92
CA ASN A 73 -6.86 -6.16 -13.27
C ASN A 73 -7.58 -4.81 -13.13
N LYS A 74 -7.93 -4.20 -14.26
CA LYS A 74 -8.55 -2.85 -14.29
C LYS A 74 -9.95 -2.79 -13.68
N ILE A 75 -10.61 -3.93 -13.51
CA ILE A 75 -11.94 -4.02 -12.89
C ILE A 75 -11.78 -4.01 -11.36
N GLU A 76 -10.82 -4.77 -10.86
CA GLU A 76 -10.57 -4.91 -9.42
C GLU A 76 -9.60 -3.83 -8.88
N GLY A 77 -8.79 -3.22 -9.74
CA GLY A 77 -7.88 -2.13 -9.39
C GLY A 77 -6.52 -2.56 -8.82
N TYR A 78 -6.23 -3.85 -8.83
CA TYR A 78 -4.94 -4.40 -8.38
C TYR A 78 -4.52 -5.64 -9.15
#